data_47b93852a78241b4991a106410ac0494
#
_entry.id   47b93852a78241b4991a106410ac0494
#
_cell.length_a   1.000
_cell.length_b   1.000
_cell.length_c   1.000
_cell.angle_alpha   90.00
_cell.angle_beta   90.00
_cell.angle_gamma   90.00
#
_symmetry.space_group_name_H-M   'P 1'
#
loop_
_entity.id
_entity.type
_entity.pdbx_description
1 polymer ?
#
loop_
_entity_poly.entity_id
_entity_poly.type
_entity_poly.pdbx_seq_one_letter_code
_entity_poly.pdbx_strand_id
1 'polypeptide(L)'
;VVVDIVCFRKLGHNEQDTPALTQPLMYKKIGAHPGTRKLYADKLATQGLGESLGDDMAKAYRAAMDEGRHTVDPVLTNFKSKYAVDWSPFLGKTWTDAGDTAIPLTEWKRLAERITTIPETVTPHALVKKVYDDRAAMGRGDVNVDWGMGEHMAFASLVASGYPVRLSGEDCGRGTFTHRHSVIHDQKREKWSEGTYIPLQNVADSQAPFTVIDSILSEEAVLGFEYGYASDDPNTLVIWEAQFGGFANGAQ
;
A
#
# COMPACT_ATOMS: atom_id res chain seq x y z
N VAL A 1 1.36 8.47 6.27
CA VAL A 1 1.51 9.84 6.79
C VAL A 1 1.96 10.73 5.64
N VAL A 2 1.24 11.84 5.40
CA VAL A 2 1.64 12.85 4.42
C VAL A 2 2.24 14.03 5.17
N VAL A 3 3.44 14.44 4.79
CA VAL A 3 4.10 15.64 5.32
C VAL A 3 4.14 16.67 4.21
N ASP A 4 3.38 17.75 4.38
CA ASP A 4 3.36 18.89 3.44
C ASP A 4 4.34 19.95 3.93
N ILE A 5 5.31 20.31 3.10
CA ILE A 5 6.33 21.32 3.41
C ILE A 5 6.11 22.52 2.52
N VAL A 6 5.58 23.60 3.11
CA VAL A 6 5.41 24.88 2.44
C VAL A 6 6.62 25.76 2.71
N CYS A 7 7.28 26.19 1.66
CA CYS A 7 8.48 27.01 1.77
C CYS A 7 8.44 28.20 0.79
N PHE A 8 9.42 29.08 0.90
CA PHE A 8 9.64 30.19 -0.02
C PHE A 8 11.12 30.29 -0.40
N ARG A 9 11.38 30.85 -1.59
CA ARG A 9 12.74 31.17 -2.00
C ARG A 9 13.14 32.52 -1.44
N LYS A 10 14.20 32.53 -0.61
CA LYS A 10 14.69 33.76 0.01
C LYS A 10 15.49 34.64 -0.96
N LEU A 11 16.25 34.02 -1.84
CA LEU A 11 17.11 34.69 -2.83
C LEU A 11 16.59 34.44 -4.25
N GLY A 12 17.14 35.12 -5.26
CA GLY A 12 16.81 34.93 -6.65
C GLY A 12 17.29 33.61 -7.25
N HIS A 13 17.09 33.43 -8.54
CA HIS A 13 17.51 32.23 -9.26
C HIS A 13 19.05 32.08 -9.28
N ASN A 14 19.75 33.19 -9.38
CA ASN A 14 21.21 33.27 -9.33
C ASN A 14 21.62 34.55 -8.55
N GLU A 15 22.91 34.84 -8.47
CA GLU A 15 23.49 35.94 -7.70
C GLU A 15 23.08 37.33 -8.21
N GLN A 16 22.72 37.45 -9.50
CA GLN A 16 22.34 38.70 -10.16
C GLN A 16 20.83 38.90 -10.20
N ASP A 17 20.04 37.88 -9.91
CA ASP A 17 18.58 37.96 -9.96
C ASP A 17 18.05 38.72 -8.75
N THR A 18 17.21 39.73 -9.01
CA THR A 18 16.54 40.54 -8.02
C THR A 18 15.01 40.37 -8.11
N PRO A 19 14.46 39.31 -7.49
CA PRO A 19 13.04 38.99 -7.63
C PRO A 19 12.07 40.11 -7.17
N ALA A 20 12.53 41.01 -6.33
CA ALA A 20 11.75 42.16 -5.88
C ALA A 20 11.35 43.11 -7.03
N LEU A 21 12.05 43.06 -8.16
CA LEU A 21 11.71 43.87 -9.34
C LEU A 21 10.32 43.51 -9.90
N THR A 22 9.95 42.24 -9.86
CA THR A 22 8.67 41.74 -10.39
C THR A 22 7.67 41.34 -9.30
N GLN A 23 8.15 41.05 -8.08
CA GLN A 23 7.35 40.54 -6.98
C GLN A 23 7.59 41.31 -5.67
N PRO A 24 7.40 42.65 -5.68
CA PRO A 24 7.78 43.51 -4.54
C PRO A 24 7.01 43.21 -3.26
N LEU A 25 5.71 42.89 -3.34
CA LEU A 25 4.90 42.60 -2.16
C LEU A 25 5.30 41.33 -1.48
N MET A 26 5.58 40.27 -2.27
CA MET A 26 6.03 38.99 -1.76
C MET A 26 7.40 39.12 -1.07
N TYR A 27 8.37 39.76 -1.72
CA TYR A 27 9.71 39.91 -1.17
C TYR A 27 9.78 40.88 0.01
N LYS A 28 8.87 41.82 0.13
CA LYS A 28 8.69 42.59 1.35
C LYS A 28 8.32 41.71 2.55
N LYS A 29 7.43 40.72 2.34
CA LYS A 29 7.06 39.74 3.39
C LYS A 29 8.20 38.79 3.67
N ILE A 30 8.85 38.26 2.64
CA ILE A 30 9.99 37.35 2.77
C ILE A 30 11.15 37.99 3.54
N GLY A 31 11.49 39.27 3.21
CA GLY A 31 12.53 40.00 3.90
C GLY A 31 12.26 40.25 5.38
N ALA A 32 10.98 40.39 5.74
CA ALA A 32 10.58 40.55 7.14
C ALA A 32 10.43 39.24 7.92
N HIS A 33 10.48 38.09 7.25
CA HIS A 33 10.29 36.77 7.87
C HIS A 33 11.53 36.37 8.69
N PRO A 34 11.39 36.04 10.00
CA PRO A 34 12.54 35.81 10.91
C PRO A 34 13.30 34.50 10.62
N GLY A 35 12.74 33.64 9.77
CA GLY A 35 13.27 32.32 9.47
C GLY A 35 12.75 31.23 10.41
N THR A 36 12.71 30.00 9.87
CA THR A 36 12.14 28.84 10.56
C THR A 36 12.86 28.51 11.86
N ARG A 37 14.19 28.64 11.89
CA ARG A 37 15.01 28.40 13.10
C ARG A 37 14.55 29.29 14.28
N LYS A 38 14.38 30.59 14.03
CA LYS A 38 13.97 31.52 15.10
C LYS A 38 12.53 31.20 15.56
N LEU A 39 11.59 31.04 14.63
CA LEU A 39 10.20 30.71 14.97
C LEU A 39 10.09 29.42 15.79
N TYR A 40 10.89 28.42 15.45
CA TYR A 40 10.89 27.16 16.18
C TYR A 40 11.55 27.28 17.55
N ALA A 41 12.67 28.01 17.66
CA ALA A 41 13.32 28.29 18.94
C ALA A 41 12.40 29.04 19.90
N ASP A 42 11.69 30.10 19.41
CA ASP A 42 10.73 30.85 20.19
C ASP A 42 9.57 29.94 20.66
N LYS A 43 9.08 29.06 19.79
CA LYS A 43 8.08 28.06 20.18
C LYS A 43 8.57 27.10 21.26
N LEU A 44 9.80 26.62 21.17
CA LEU A 44 10.38 25.72 22.19
C LEU A 44 10.58 26.46 23.53
N ALA A 45 10.94 27.74 23.51
CA ALA A 45 11.03 28.56 24.72
C ALA A 45 9.67 28.66 25.43
N THR A 46 8.56 28.82 24.69
CA THR A 46 7.22 28.82 25.31
C THR A 46 6.82 27.47 25.91
N GLN A 47 7.49 26.38 25.53
CA GLN A 47 7.31 25.04 26.08
C GLN A 47 8.26 24.75 27.26
N GLY A 48 8.99 25.73 27.74
CA GLY A 48 9.89 25.62 28.91
C GLY A 48 11.30 25.15 28.58
N LEU A 49 11.66 25.06 27.30
CA LEU A 49 13.05 24.87 26.88
C LEU A 49 13.77 26.23 26.86
N GLY A 50 15.06 26.27 27.22
CA GLY A 50 15.78 27.53 27.39
C GLY A 50 15.76 28.43 26.15
N GLU A 51 15.63 29.75 26.35
CA GLU A 51 15.61 30.75 25.28
C GLU A 51 16.88 30.75 24.43
N SER A 52 18.05 30.39 25.01
CA SER A 52 19.33 30.31 24.32
C SER A 52 19.55 29.00 23.54
N LEU A 53 18.67 27.99 23.68
CA LEU A 53 18.88 26.64 23.16
C LEU A 53 19.30 26.62 21.68
N GLY A 54 18.59 27.37 20.82
CA GLY A 54 18.89 27.43 19.40
C GLY A 54 20.25 28.02 19.06
N ASP A 55 20.69 29.02 19.83
CA ASP A 55 22.01 29.66 19.65
C ASP A 55 23.14 28.81 20.23
N ASP A 56 22.89 28.12 21.34
CA ASP A 56 23.87 27.24 21.96
C ASP A 56 24.13 26.00 21.07
N MET A 57 23.10 25.42 20.48
CA MET A 57 23.23 24.36 19.48
C MET A 57 24.05 24.82 18.26
N ALA A 58 23.77 26.02 17.74
CA ALA A 58 24.50 26.55 16.59
C ALA A 58 25.97 26.81 16.92
N LYS A 59 26.29 27.34 18.12
CA LYS A 59 27.68 27.51 18.58
C LYS A 59 28.40 26.19 18.74
N ALA A 60 27.76 25.20 19.36
CA ALA A 60 28.36 23.87 19.56
C ALA A 60 28.65 23.19 18.22
N TYR A 61 27.73 23.29 17.25
CA TYR A 61 27.89 22.76 15.90
C TYR A 61 29.09 23.40 15.17
N ARG A 62 29.21 24.73 15.23
CA ARG A 62 30.36 25.45 14.63
C ARG A 62 31.67 25.08 15.26
N ALA A 63 31.73 25.03 16.59
CA ALA A 63 32.95 24.61 17.30
C ALA A 63 33.39 23.20 16.90
N ALA A 64 32.42 22.27 16.75
CA ALA A 64 32.73 20.92 16.29
C ALA A 64 33.28 20.90 14.85
N MET A 65 32.74 21.73 13.96
CA MET A 65 33.27 21.86 12.60
C MET A 65 34.69 22.46 12.58
N ASP A 66 34.94 23.50 13.37
CA ASP A 66 36.24 24.15 13.46
C ASP A 66 37.33 23.18 14.01
N GLU A 67 36.92 22.23 14.85
CA GLU A 67 37.80 21.17 15.36
C GLU A 67 37.92 19.96 14.39
N GLY A 68 37.27 19.99 13.25
CA GLY A 68 37.26 18.86 12.29
C GLY A 68 36.52 17.62 12.79
N ARG A 69 35.67 17.77 13.81
CA ARG A 69 34.87 16.66 14.31
C ARG A 69 33.64 16.39 13.40
N HIS A 70 33.22 15.16 13.37
CA HIS A 70 31.96 14.78 12.73
C HIS A 70 30.80 15.47 13.48
N THR A 71 30.01 16.28 12.78
CA THR A 71 28.97 17.09 13.39
C THR A 71 27.58 16.44 13.35
N VAL A 72 27.44 15.40 12.54
CA VAL A 72 26.21 14.63 12.42
C VAL A 72 26.55 13.17 12.61
N ASP A 73 26.14 12.58 13.73
CA ASP A 73 26.10 11.14 13.81
C ASP A 73 25.12 10.65 12.72
N PRO A 74 25.51 9.66 11.90
CA PRO A 74 24.56 9.06 10.98
C PRO A 74 23.40 8.53 11.82
N VAL A 75 22.28 9.23 11.80
CA VAL A 75 21.06 8.92 12.56
C VAL A 75 20.62 7.47 12.38
N LEU A 76 21.17 6.80 11.35
CA LEU A 76 20.78 5.46 10.94
C LEU A 76 21.81 4.36 11.22
N THR A 77 22.97 4.67 11.84
CA THR A 77 23.88 3.62 12.31
C THR A 77 23.19 2.84 13.42
N ASN A 78 22.77 1.62 13.15
CA ASN A 78 21.99 0.75 14.03
C ASN A 78 20.49 1.07 14.16
N PHE A 79 19.94 1.98 13.35
CA PHE A 79 18.49 2.19 13.34
C PHE A 79 17.81 1.01 12.65
N LYS A 80 17.09 0.23 13.43
CA LYS A 80 16.13 -0.78 12.89
C LYS A 80 14.76 -0.15 12.87
N SER A 81 14.29 0.23 11.67
CA SER A 81 12.90 0.65 11.52
C SER A 81 11.98 -0.52 11.89
N LYS A 82 10.96 -0.26 12.71
CA LYS A 82 9.91 -1.27 12.97
C LYS A 82 9.10 -1.63 11.72
N TYR A 83 9.26 -0.84 10.67
CA TYR A 83 8.63 -1.06 9.36
C TYR A 83 9.62 -1.61 8.32
N ALA A 84 10.87 -1.86 8.69
CA ALA A 84 11.81 -2.49 7.77
C ALA A 84 11.41 -3.94 7.54
N VAL A 85 11.33 -4.34 6.29
CA VAL A 85 11.07 -5.72 5.87
C VAL A 85 12.38 -6.39 5.50
N ASP A 86 12.55 -7.63 5.93
CA ASP A 86 13.73 -8.42 5.62
C ASP A 86 13.60 -9.07 4.24
N TRP A 87 14.36 -8.58 3.28
CA TRP A 87 14.46 -9.11 1.93
C TRP A 87 15.38 -10.33 1.80
N SER A 88 16.19 -10.63 2.82
CA SER A 88 17.21 -11.68 2.75
C SER A 88 16.68 -13.07 2.35
N PRO A 89 15.46 -13.51 2.76
CA PRO A 89 14.92 -14.81 2.34
C PRO A 89 14.64 -14.91 0.84
N PHE A 90 14.51 -13.78 0.13
CA PHE A 90 14.15 -13.70 -1.30
C PHE A 90 15.36 -13.46 -2.20
N LEU A 91 16.53 -13.11 -1.62
CA LEU A 91 17.73 -12.85 -2.40
C LEU A 91 18.39 -14.16 -2.86
N GLY A 92 19.04 -14.10 -4.03
CA GLY A 92 19.77 -15.26 -4.58
C GLY A 92 18.87 -16.38 -5.11
N LYS A 93 17.57 -16.13 -5.23
CA LYS A 93 16.61 -17.06 -5.85
C LYS A 93 16.49 -16.80 -7.35
N THR A 94 16.20 -17.86 -8.09
CA THR A 94 15.90 -17.79 -9.52
C THR A 94 14.49 -18.31 -9.77
N TRP A 95 13.88 -17.91 -10.85
CA TRP A 95 12.53 -18.37 -11.21
C TRP A 95 12.47 -19.86 -11.56
N THR A 96 13.62 -20.49 -11.76
CA THR A 96 13.75 -21.95 -12.02
C THR A 96 13.92 -22.78 -10.76
N ASP A 97 14.07 -22.15 -9.60
CA ASP A 97 14.16 -22.88 -8.33
C ASP A 97 12.85 -23.61 -8.06
N ALA A 98 12.96 -24.87 -7.64
CA ALA A 98 11.79 -25.66 -7.32
C ALA A 98 11.06 -25.11 -6.07
N GLY A 99 9.74 -25.06 -6.15
CA GLY A 99 8.86 -24.71 -5.04
C GLY A 99 7.79 -25.77 -4.84
N ASP A 100 7.55 -26.19 -3.61
CA ASP A 100 6.39 -27.03 -3.28
C ASP A 100 5.17 -26.15 -3.12
N THR A 101 4.27 -26.19 -4.11
CA THR A 101 3.02 -25.41 -4.13
C THR A 101 1.78 -26.27 -3.86
N ALA A 102 1.96 -27.54 -3.54
CA ALA A 102 0.85 -28.45 -3.27
C ALA A 102 0.24 -28.19 -1.89
N ILE A 103 -1.08 -28.31 -1.81
CA ILE A 103 -1.80 -28.32 -0.52
C ILE A 103 -2.49 -29.67 -0.33
N PRO A 104 -2.60 -30.16 0.94
CA PRO A 104 -3.33 -31.39 1.22
C PRO A 104 -4.79 -31.30 0.80
N LEU A 105 -5.37 -32.42 0.32
CA LEU A 105 -6.77 -32.46 -0.08
C LEU A 105 -7.74 -32.10 1.05
N THR A 106 -7.36 -32.39 2.30
CA THR A 106 -8.13 -31.99 3.48
C THR A 106 -8.19 -30.48 3.64
N GLU A 107 -7.08 -29.79 3.39
CA GLU A 107 -6.99 -28.35 3.42
C GLU A 107 -7.74 -27.72 2.22
N TRP A 108 -7.62 -28.30 1.04
CA TRP A 108 -8.42 -27.92 -0.13
C TRP A 108 -9.92 -27.90 0.22
N LYS A 109 -10.45 -28.99 0.75
CA LYS A 109 -11.87 -29.10 1.11
C LYS A 109 -12.30 -28.08 2.16
N ARG A 110 -11.47 -27.90 3.19
CA ARG A 110 -11.72 -26.91 4.25
C ARG A 110 -11.79 -25.49 3.69
N LEU A 111 -10.81 -25.10 2.88
CA LEU A 111 -10.76 -23.77 2.28
C LEU A 111 -11.91 -23.58 1.30
N ALA A 112 -12.21 -24.57 0.44
CA ALA A 112 -13.32 -24.52 -0.50
C ALA A 112 -14.66 -24.31 0.20
N GLU A 113 -14.93 -25.01 1.27
CA GLU A 113 -16.12 -24.81 2.09
C GLU A 113 -16.21 -23.38 2.63
N ARG A 114 -15.10 -22.85 3.18
CA ARG A 114 -15.06 -21.49 3.74
C ARG A 114 -15.33 -20.43 2.70
N ILE A 115 -14.66 -20.49 1.53
CA ILE A 115 -14.84 -19.47 0.49
C ILE A 115 -16.18 -19.56 -0.23
N THR A 116 -16.86 -20.71 -0.21
CA THR A 116 -18.16 -20.88 -0.90
C THR A 116 -19.36 -20.72 0.03
N THR A 117 -19.14 -20.58 1.34
CA THR A 117 -20.19 -20.31 2.31
C THR A 117 -20.50 -18.82 2.35
N ILE A 118 -21.68 -18.44 1.82
CA ILE A 118 -22.18 -17.06 1.87
C ILE A 118 -23.09 -16.94 3.10
N PRO A 119 -22.88 -15.94 3.98
CA PRO A 119 -23.75 -15.73 5.14
C PRO A 119 -25.21 -15.47 4.73
N GLU A 120 -26.17 -15.97 5.51
CA GLU A 120 -27.60 -15.77 5.26
C GLU A 120 -28.04 -14.30 5.26
N THR A 121 -27.23 -13.43 5.89
CA THR A 121 -27.43 -11.98 5.91
C THR A 121 -27.15 -11.30 4.57
N VAL A 122 -26.51 -12.00 3.62
CA VAL A 122 -26.15 -11.48 2.29
C VAL A 122 -26.98 -12.20 1.23
N THR A 123 -27.71 -11.45 0.44
CA THR A 123 -28.47 -11.97 -0.71
C THR A 123 -27.70 -11.71 -2.00
N PRO A 124 -26.95 -12.67 -2.55
CA PRO A 124 -26.20 -12.48 -3.77
C PRO A 124 -27.13 -12.42 -4.98
N HIS A 125 -26.68 -11.80 -6.08
CA HIS A 125 -27.35 -11.91 -7.36
C HIS A 125 -27.40 -13.38 -7.82
N ALA A 126 -28.46 -13.79 -8.49
CA ALA A 126 -28.69 -15.20 -8.89
C ALA A 126 -27.52 -15.80 -9.70
N LEU A 127 -26.89 -15.02 -10.60
CA LEU A 127 -25.73 -15.47 -11.37
C LEU A 127 -24.49 -15.66 -10.47
N VAL A 128 -24.27 -14.75 -9.50
CA VAL A 128 -23.17 -14.88 -8.52
C VAL A 128 -23.38 -16.11 -7.64
N LYS A 129 -24.63 -16.30 -7.17
CA LYS A 129 -24.99 -17.50 -6.40
C LYS A 129 -24.64 -18.77 -7.18
N LYS A 130 -25.01 -18.83 -8.46
CA LYS A 130 -24.69 -19.97 -9.31
C LYS A 130 -23.19 -20.24 -9.40
N VAL A 131 -22.37 -19.20 -9.57
CA VAL A 131 -20.89 -19.33 -9.58
C VAL A 131 -20.38 -19.94 -8.27
N TYR A 132 -20.93 -19.54 -7.14
CA TYR A 132 -20.55 -20.06 -5.83
C TYR A 132 -21.05 -21.50 -5.59
N ASP A 133 -22.25 -21.84 -6.09
CA ASP A 133 -22.74 -23.22 -6.05
C ASP A 133 -21.86 -24.16 -6.91
N ASP A 134 -21.44 -23.70 -8.10
CA ASP A 134 -20.52 -24.44 -8.98
C ASP A 134 -19.14 -24.62 -8.30
N ARG A 135 -18.61 -23.58 -7.64
CA ARG A 135 -17.38 -23.65 -6.86
C ARG A 135 -17.47 -24.62 -5.68
N ALA A 136 -18.61 -24.66 -5.01
CA ALA A 136 -18.84 -25.62 -3.94
C ALA A 136 -18.78 -27.07 -4.49
N ALA A 137 -19.32 -27.32 -5.68
CA ALA A 137 -19.23 -28.60 -6.35
C ALA A 137 -17.77 -28.94 -6.75
N MET A 138 -17.00 -27.96 -7.26
CA MET A 138 -15.56 -28.10 -7.52
C MET A 138 -14.78 -28.42 -6.24
N GLY A 139 -15.11 -27.74 -5.14
CA GLY A 139 -14.47 -27.95 -3.83
C GLY A 139 -14.66 -29.37 -3.29
N ARG A 140 -15.81 -29.98 -3.55
CA ARG A 140 -16.09 -31.38 -3.20
C ARG A 140 -15.47 -32.40 -4.14
N GLY A 141 -15.12 -31.97 -5.37
CA GLY A 141 -14.61 -32.84 -6.44
C GLY A 141 -15.72 -33.44 -7.31
N ASP A 142 -16.94 -32.89 -7.27
CA ASP A 142 -18.05 -33.35 -8.10
C ASP A 142 -17.88 -32.99 -9.58
N VAL A 143 -17.17 -31.89 -9.84
CA VAL A 143 -16.83 -31.38 -11.18
C VAL A 143 -15.37 -30.85 -11.21
N ASN A 144 -14.82 -30.73 -12.42
CA ASN A 144 -13.46 -30.21 -12.60
C ASN A 144 -13.33 -28.75 -12.17
N VAL A 145 -12.19 -28.41 -11.65
CA VAL A 145 -11.84 -27.04 -11.22
C VAL A 145 -11.63 -26.15 -12.43
N ASP A 146 -12.29 -24.99 -12.46
CA ASP A 146 -12.03 -23.92 -13.42
C ASP A 146 -10.97 -22.94 -12.94
N TRP A 147 -10.56 -22.00 -13.80
CA TRP A 147 -9.56 -21.00 -13.48
C TRP A 147 -10.00 -20.07 -12.35
N GLY A 148 -11.28 -19.69 -12.30
CA GLY A 148 -11.82 -18.82 -11.24
C GLY A 148 -11.74 -19.47 -9.87
N MET A 149 -12.05 -20.77 -9.77
CA MET A 149 -11.90 -21.52 -8.52
C MET A 149 -10.44 -21.74 -8.18
N GLY A 150 -9.60 -22.07 -9.17
CA GLY A 150 -8.15 -22.24 -8.98
C GLY A 150 -7.50 -20.99 -8.39
N GLU A 151 -7.81 -19.82 -8.94
CA GLU A 151 -7.35 -18.53 -8.44
C GLU A 151 -7.81 -18.27 -7.00
N HIS A 152 -9.10 -18.48 -6.69
CA HIS A 152 -9.64 -18.30 -5.34
C HIS A 152 -8.97 -19.23 -4.34
N MET A 153 -8.71 -20.47 -4.72
CA MET A 153 -8.03 -21.43 -3.85
C MET A 153 -6.57 -21.06 -3.61
N ALA A 154 -5.88 -20.53 -4.63
CA ALA A 154 -4.53 -20.02 -4.46
C ALA A 154 -4.51 -18.86 -3.46
N PHE A 155 -5.40 -17.88 -3.61
CA PHE A 155 -5.51 -16.77 -2.65
C PHE A 155 -5.89 -17.26 -1.25
N ALA A 156 -6.87 -18.16 -1.14
CA ALA A 156 -7.30 -18.71 0.15
C ALA A 156 -6.16 -19.43 0.88
N SER A 157 -5.36 -20.22 0.15
CA SER A 157 -4.22 -20.94 0.71
C SER A 157 -3.13 -19.99 1.20
N LEU A 158 -2.84 -18.92 0.44
CA LEU A 158 -1.86 -17.91 0.83
C LEU A 158 -2.27 -17.18 2.11
N VAL A 159 -3.48 -16.62 2.14
CA VAL A 159 -3.92 -15.87 3.34
C VAL A 159 -4.06 -16.76 4.58
N ALA A 160 -4.49 -18.01 4.40
CA ALA A 160 -4.55 -18.99 5.49
C ALA A 160 -3.15 -19.38 6.00
N SER A 161 -2.13 -19.32 5.14
CA SER A 161 -0.73 -19.58 5.48
C SER A 161 0.02 -18.34 5.99
N GLY A 162 -0.66 -17.20 6.15
CA GLY A 162 -0.06 -15.98 6.70
C GLY A 162 0.53 -15.03 5.66
N TYR A 163 0.32 -15.26 4.37
CA TYR A 163 0.77 -14.37 3.29
C TYR A 163 -0.36 -13.45 2.85
N PRO A 164 -0.22 -12.12 3.01
CA PRO A 164 -1.20 -11.17 2.51
C PRO A 164 -1.34 -11.23 0.98
N VAL A 165 -2.54 -10.97 0.49
CA VAL A 165 -2.81 -10.84 -0.95
C VAL A 165 -3.46 -9.48 -1.19
N ARG A 166 -2.90 -8.74 -2.13
CA ARG A 166 -3.41 -7.44 -2.58
C ARG A 166 -3.66 -7.51 -4.09
N LEU A 167 -4.91 -7.32 -4.47
CA LEU A 167 -5.36 -7.29 -5.86
C LEU A 167 -5.96 -5.93 -6.16
N SER A 168 -5.46 -5.23 -7.16
CA SER A 168 -6.00 -3.96 -7.60
C SER A 168 -6.07 -3.83 -9.13
N GLY A 169 -6.96 -2.99 -9.60
CA GLY A 169 -7.24 -2.75 -11.00
C GLY A 169 -8.67 -2.27 -11.19
N GLU A 170 -9.09 -2.02 -12.42
CA GLU A 170 -10.48 -1.75 -12.73
C GLU A 170 -11.27 -3.06 -12.71
N ASP A 171 -12.47 -3.06 -12.09
CA ASP A 171 -13.35 -4.23 -12.03
C ASP A 171 -12.73 -5.53 -11.47
N CYS A 172 -11.62 -5.46 -10.75
CA CYS A 172 -10.92 -6.66 -10.27
C CYS A 172 -11.71 -7.42 -9.20
N GLY A 173 -12.60 -6.77 -8.47
CA GLY A 173 -13.51 -7.42 -7.53
C GLY A 173 -14.47 -8.41 -8.20
N ARG A 174 -14.96 -8.08 -9.38
CA ARG A 174 -15.79 -8.95 -10.23
C ARG A 174 -14.92 -9.82 -11.14
N GLY A 175 -13.79 -9.29 -11.60
CA GLY A 175 -12.97 -9.76 -12.70
C GLY A 175 -13.51 -9.28 -14.05
N THR A 176 -12.60 -8.90 -14.98
CA THR A 176 -12.94 -8.38 -16.31
C THR A 176 -13.91 -9.30 -17.06
N PHE A 177 -13.75 -10.62 -16.92
CA PHE A 177 -14.56 -11.63 -17.60
C PHE A 177 -15.73 -12.16 -16.74
N THR A 178 -16.09 -11.47 -15.66
CA THR A 178 -17.15 -11.90 -14.73
C THR A 178 -16.83 -13.28 -14.11
N HIS A 179 -15.58 -13.60 -13.96
CA HIS A 179 -15.07 -14.91 -13.54
C HIS A 179 -14.72 -14.98 -12.06
N ARG A 180 -14.42 -13.84 -11.44
CA ARG A 180 -13.86 -13.82 -10.07
C ARG A 180 -14.92 -13.68 -9.01
N HIS A 181 -15.69 -12.61 -9.00
CA HIS A 181 -16.66 -12.30 -7.94
C HIS A 181 -16.10 -12.45 -6.51
N SER A 182 -14.89 -11.90 -6.28
CA SER A 182 -14.30 -11.90 -4.92
C SER A 182 -15.03 -10.98 -3.96
N VAL A 183 -15.80 -10.02 -4.48
CA VAL A 183 -16.71 -9.16 -3.72
C VAL A 183 -18.15 -9.51 -4.06
N ILE A 184 -18.90 -9.97 -3.08
CA ILE A 184 -20.32 -10.26 -3.21
C ILE A 184 -21.10 -9.05 -2.73
N HIS A 185 -21.99 -8.54 -3.59
CA HIS A 185 -22.85 -7.41 -3.28
C HIS A 185 -24.24 -7.91 -2.87
N ASP A 186 -24.70 -7.52 -1.69
CA ASP A 186 -26.05 -7.81 -1.24
C ASP A 186 -27.07 -7.06 -2.12
N GLN A 187 -27.98 -7.80 -2.72
CA GLN A 187 -29.03 -7.23 -3.58
C GLN A 187 -30.11 -6.46 -2.81
N LYS A 188 -30.09 -6.54 -1.48
CA LYS A 188 -31.01 -5.83 -0.60
C LYS A 188 -30.40 -4.61 0.08
N ARG A 189 -29.13 -4.28 -0.25
CA ARG A 189 -28.45 -3.12 0.35
C ARG A 189 -29.17 -1.82 -0.01
N GLU A 190 -29.25 -0.92 0.96
CA GLU A 190 -29.87 0.41 0.77
C GLU A 190 -28.83 1.51 0.57
N LYS A 191 -27.58 1.28 0.98
CA LYS A 191 -26.49 2.24 0.85
C LYS A 191 -25.31 1.67 0.08
N TRP A 192 -24.64 2.53 -0.68
CA TRP A 192 -23.45 2.14 -1.45
C TRP A 192 -22.31 1.59 -0.59
N SER A 193 -22.11 2.16 0.61
CA SER A 193 -21.04 1.81 1.53
C SER A 193 -21.30 0.54 2.37
N GLU A 194 -22.43 -0.11 2.20
CA GLU A 194 -22.86 -1.25 3.00
C GLU A 194 -23.17 -2.46 2.10
N GLY A 195 -23.31 -3.63 2.71
CA GLY A 195 -23.81 -4.81 2.01
C GLY A 195 -22.83 -5.43 1.02
N THR A 196 -21.57 -5.47 1.37
CA THR A 196 -20.55 -6.28 0.68
C THR A 196 -20.02 -7.38 1.57
N TYR A 197 -19.73 -8.54 0.98
CA TYR A 197 -19.09 -9.66 1.64
C TYR A 197 -17.94 -10.17 0.79
N ILE A 198 -16.79 -10.38 1.40
CA ILE A 198 -15.58 -10.87 0.73
C ILE A 198 -15.20 -12.21 1.36
N PRO A 199 -15.52 -13.35 0.71
CA PRO A 199 -15.25 -14.67 1.27
C PRO A 199 -13.78 -14.90 1.64
N LEU A 200 -12.85 -14.38 0.82
CA LEU A 200 -11.41 -14.49 1.03
C LEU A 200 -10.89 -13.74 2.28
N GLN A 201 -11.71 -12.91 2.90
CA GLN A 201 -11.41 -12.29 4.21
C GLN A 201 -11.89 -13.17 5.39
N ASN A 202 -12.48 -14.33 5.10
CA ASN A 202 -13.15 -15.17 6.09
C ASN A 202 -12.77 -16.65 5.97
N VAL A 203 -11.57 -16.97 5.51
CA VAL A 203 -11.12 -18.36 5.30
C VAL A 203 -10.56 -19.01 6.57
N ALA A 204 -10.09 -18.21 7.52
CA ALA A 204 -9.61 -18.66 8.83
C ALA A 204 -9.75 -17.54 9.88
N ASP A 205 -9.82 -17.91 11.16
CA ASP A 205 -10.00 -16.94 12.26
C ASP A 205 -8.75 -16.05 12.45
N SER A 206 -7.57 -16.57 12.12
CA SER A 206 -6.29 -15.84 12.13
C SER A 206 -5.59 -15.97 10.79
N GLN A 207 -6.07 -15.26 9.79
CA GLN A 207 -5.49 -15.21 8.46
C GLN A 207 -4.77 -13.90 8.17
N ALA A 208 -3.91 -13.90 7.16
CA ALA A 208 -3.38 -12.68 6.59
C ALA A 208 -4.45 -11.88 5.82
N PRO A 209 -4.29 -10.57 5.64
CA PRO A 209 -5.25 -9.76 4.90
C PRO A 209 -5.42 -10.19 3.44
N PHE A 210 -6.65 -10.22 2.97
CA PHE A 210 -6.99 -10.18 1.54
C PHE A 210 -7.56 -8.80 1.22
N THR A 211 -6.90 -8.09 0.32
CA THR A 211 -7.32 -6.75 -0.12
C THR A 211 -7.66 -6.80 -1.61
N VAL A 212 -8.84 -6.32 -1.96
CA VAL A 212 -9.25 -6.17 -3.35
C VAL A 212 -9.80 -4.76 -3.56
N ILE A 213 -9.31 -4.07 -4.60
CA ILE A 213 -9.61 -2.66 -4.85
C ILE A 213 -9.95 -2.47 -6.32
N ASP A 214 -11.21 -2.09 -6.59
CA ASP A 214 -11.59 -1.56 -7.90
C ASP A 214 -11.06 -0.12 -7.97
N SER A 215 -9.95 0.09 -8.65
CA SER A 215 -9.26 1.37 -8.69
C SER A 215 -9.93 2.32 -9.68
N ILE A 216 -10.02 3.60 -9.28
CA ILE A 216 -10.46 4.71 -10.13
C ILE A 216 -9.30 5.48 -10.75
N LEU A 217 -8.06 5.05 -10.48
CA LEU A 217 -6.86 5.68 -11.02
C LEU A 217 -6.62 5.25 -12.47
N SER A 218 -5.80 6.02 -13.18
CA SER A 218 -5.31 5.57 -14.49
C SER A 218 -4.47 4.29 -14.34
N GLU A 219 -4.40 3.48 -15.38
CA GLU A 219 -3.62 2.23 -15.40
C GLU A 219 -2.17 2.43 -14.96
N GLU A 220 -1.50 3.47 -15.46
CA GLU A 220 -0.13 3.80 -15.09
C GLU A 220 -0.01 4.19 -13.62
N ALA A 221 -0.97 4.91 -13.06
CA ALA A 221 -0.96 5.32 -11.67
C ALA A 221 -1.18 4.12 -10.73
N VAL A 222 -2.05 3.19 -11.09
CA VAL A 222 -2.25 1.95 -10.33
C VAL A 222 -0.99 1.09 -10.39
N LEU A 223 -0.42 0.88 -11.57
CA LEU A 223 0.83 0.13 -11.75
C LEU A 223 1.96 0.73 -10.91
N GLY A 224 2.13 2.06 -10.96
CA GLY A 224 3.16 2.75 -10.17
C GLY A 224 2.96 2.59 -8.67
N PHE A 225 1.70 2.65 -8.19
CA PHE A 225 1.39 2.43 -6.78
C PHE A 225 1.69 0.98 -6.36
N GLU A 226 1.22 0.01 -7.11
CA GLU A 226 1.40 -1.40 -6.76
C GLU A 226 2.86 -1.85 -6.88
N TYR A 227 3.63 -1.26 -7.81
CA TYR A 227 5.08 -1.44 -7.87
C TYR A 227 5.77 -0.97 -6.57
N GLY A 228 5.43 0.24 -6.11
CA GLY A 228 5.95 0.76 -4.85
C GLY A 228 5.56 -0.11 -3.65
N TYR A 229 4.30 -0.55 -3.61
CA TYR A 229 3.81 -1.43 -2.54
C TYR A 229 4.57 -2.76 -2.51
N ALA A 230 4.73 -3.42 -3.66
CA ALA A 230 5.46 -4.68 -3.78
C ALA A 230 6.95 -4.53 -3.42
N SER A 231 7.54 -3.36 -3.69
CA SER A 231 8.94 -3.07 -3.36
C SER A 231 9.17 -2.92 -1.85
N ASP A 232 8.14 -2.50 -1.11
CA ASP A 232 8.21 -2.31 0.35
C ASP A 232 7.87 -3.56 1.16
N ASP A 233 7.11 -4.51 0.59
CA ASP A 233 6.70 -5.73 1.31
C ASP A 233 6.79 -6.98 0.43
N PRO A 234 7.91 -7.71 0.49
CA PRO A 234 8.11 -8.94 -0.27
C PRO A 234 7.26 -10.12 0.22
N ASN A 235 6.61 -10.01 1.39
CA ASN A 235 5.76 -11.07 1.93
C ASN A 235 4.32 -10.99 1.40
N THR A 236 3.95 -9.89 0.76
CA THR A 236 2.62 -9.71 0.18
C THR A 236 2.63 -10.10 -1.30
N LEU A 237 1.70 -10.95 -1.71
CA LEU A 237 1.41 -11.14 -3.14
C LEU A 237 0.64 -9.91 -3.64
N VAL A 238 1.32 -9.08 -4.42
CA VAL A 238 0.74 -7.88 -5.02
C VAL A 238 0.41 -8.13 -6.48
N ILE A 239 -0.83 -7.91 -6.87
CA ILE A 239 -1.36 -8.14 -8.21
C ILE A 239 -2.00 -6.87 -8.72
N TRP A 240 -1.56 -6.41 -9.88
CA TRP A 240 -2.27 -5.43 -10.68
C TRP A 240 -2.91 -6.12 -11.88
N GLU A 241 -4.24 -6.00 -12.02
CA GLU A 241 -4.99 -6.52 -13.15
C GLU A 241 -5.24 -5.41 -14.18
N ALA A 242 -4.55 -5.49 -15.31
CA ALA A 242 -4.68 -4.54 -16.40
C ALA A 242 -5.98 -4.75 -17.19
N GLN A 243 -6.56 -3.66 -17.70
CA GLN A 243 -7.63 -3.69 -18.69
C GLN A 243 -7.10 -3.71 -20.13
N PHE A 244 -7.96 -3.96 -21.11
CA PHE A 244 -7.57 -4.07 -22.51
C PHE A 244 -6.81 -2.85 -23.03
N GLY A 245 -7.19 -1.63 -22.63
CA GLY A 245 -6.48 -0.40 -22.98
C GLY A 245 -5.05 -0.35 -22.43
N GLY A 246 -4.80 -0.93 -21.25
CA GLY A 246 -3.50 -1.01 -20.62
C GLY A 246 -2.49 -1.82 -21.44
N PHE A 247 -2.91 -2.85 -22.13
CA PHE A 247 -2.03 -3.67 -22.98
C PHE A 247 -1.45 -2.90 -24.18
N ALA A 248 -2.07 -1.82 -24.59
CA ALA A 248 -1.62 -1.00 -25.70
C ALA A 248 -0.72 0.18 -25.29
N ASN A 249 -0.51 0.40 -23.99
CA ASN A 249 0.28 1.50 -23.46
C ASN A 249 1.02 1.11 -22.16
N GLY A 250 0.51 1.49 -21.00
CA GLY A 250 1.19 1.37 -19.72
C GLY A 250 1.49 -0.05 -19.22
N ALA A 251 0.75 -1.07 -19.70
CA ALA A 251 1.01 -2.46 -19.34
C ALA A 251 2.18 -3.09 -20.11
N GLN A 252 2.62 -2.44 -21.18
CA GLN A 252 3.71 -2.90 -22.03
C GLN A 252 5.09 -2.67 -21.39
#